data_0d79b7d55ec7ae17e47103e6dbab95e7
#
_entry.id   0d79b7d55ec7ae17e47103e6dbab95e7
#
_cell.length_a   1.000
_cell.length_b   1.000
_cell.length_c   1.000
_cell.angle_alpha   90.00
_cell.angle_beta   90.00
_cell.angle_gamma   90.00
#
_symmetry.space_group_name_H-M   'P 1'
#
loop_
_entity.id
_entity.type
_entity.pdbx_description
1 polymer ?
#
loop_
_entity_poly.entity_id
_entity_poly.type
_entity_poly.pdbx_seq_one_letter_code
_entity_poly.pdbx_strand_id
1 'polypeptide(L)'
;MYIGEKIKPQKGKILNNLKKLKPSFSTYVIVLDFREKQIEIYHNIIFINICKTQKSNRFIIIGIAANKQEAFRLVRDIVQDIYKVGVGLDFSRLSGLEVK
;
A
#
# COMPACT_ATOMS: atom_id res chain seq x y z
N MET A 1 -7.08 -0.44 6.13
CA MET A 1 -5.77 0.08 5.67
C MET A 1 -4.74 -0.04 6.80
N TYR A 2 -3.56 -0.50 6.49
CA TYR A 2 -2.48 -0.70 7.46
C TYR A 2 -1.57 0.52 7.48
N ILE A 3 -1.39 1.12 8.64
CA ILE A 3 -0.64 2.37 8.79
C ILE A 3 0.50 2.15 9.77
N GLY A 4 1.73 2.47 9.36
CA GLY A 4 2.89 2.41 10.23
C GLY A 4 2.78 3.38 11.39
N GLU A 5 3.25 2.97 12.56
CA GLU A 5 3.14 3.77 13.79
C GLU A 5 3.79 5.14 13.66
N LYS A 6 4.95 5.20 13.00
CA LYS A 6 5.72 6.44 12.89
C LYS A 6 5.04 7.50 12.06
N ILE A 7 4.14 7.13 11.16
CA ILE A 7 3.48 8.06 10.25
C ILE A 7 1.99 8.22 10.51
N LYS A 8 1.46 7.59 11.57
CA LYS A 8 0.03 7.72 11.91
C LYS A 8 -0.47 9.16 12.01
N PRO A 9 0.26 10.09 12.64
CA PRO A 9 -0.22 11.48 12.71
C PRO A 9 -0.33 12.17 11.35
N GLN A 10 0.39 11.68 10.35
CA GLN A 10 0.46 12.27 9.02
C GLN A 10 -0.29 11.46 7.96
N LYS A 11 -1.01 10.42 8.38
CA LYS A 11 -1.64 9.48 7.44
C LYS A 11 -2.58 10.17 6.44
N GLY A 12 -3.39 11.10 6.91
CA GLY A 12 -4.33 11.80 6.06
C GLY A 12 -3.63 12.59 4.96
N LYS A 13 -2.58 13.32 5.31
CA LYS A 13 -1.79 14.09 4.36
C LYS A 13 -1.09 13.19 3.35
N ILE A 14 -0.49 12.10 3.81
CA ILE A 14 0.22 11.15 2.95
C ILE A 14 -0.75 10.51 1.96
N LEU A 15 -1.88 10.01 2.44
CA LEU A 15 -2.87 9.37 1.58
C LEU A 15 -3.47 10.35 0.58
N ASN A 16 -3.71 11.60 0.99
CA ASN A 16 -4.21 12.62 0.07
C ASN A 16 -3.19 12.92 -1.03
N ASN A 17 -1.91 13.02 -0.68
CA ASN A 17 -0.86 13.23 -1.66
C ASN A 17 -0.76 12.05 -2.65
N LEU A 18 -0.82 10.83 -2.15
CA LEU A 18 -0.79 9.64 -3.01
C LEU A 18 -1.97 9.62 -3.97
N LYS A 19 -3.15 9.99 -3.49
CA LYS A 19 -4.36 10.06 -4.32
C LYS A 19 -4.19 11.04 -5.46
N LYS A 20 -3.47 12.13 -5.24
CA LYS A 20 -3.19 13.15 -6.25
C LYS A 20 -1.90 12.88 -7.02
N LEU A 21 -1.24 11.74 -6.79
CA LEU A 21 0.04 11.37 -7.37
C LEU A 21 1.11 12.43 -7.12
N LYS A 22 1.13 12.98 -5.90
CA LYS A 22 2.14 13.92 -5.44
C LYS A 22 3.09 13.23 -4.47
N PRO A 23 4.41 13.46 -4.59
CA PRO A 23 5.35 12.84 -3.66
C PRO A 23 5.16 13.37 -2.25
N SER A 24 5.36 12.50 -1.28
CA SER A 24 5.42 12.82 0.14
C SER A 24 6.85 12.68 0.62
N PHE A 25 7.07 12.84 1.92
CA PHE A 25 8.34 12.51 2.52
C PHE A 25 8.68 11.04 2.27
N SER A 26 9.86 10.63 2.73
CA SER A 26 10.31 9.25 2.59
C SER A 26 9.26 8.30 3.19
N THR A 27 8.40 7.80 2.35
CA THR A 27 7.28 6.93 2.73
C THR A 27 7.26 5.74 1.79
N TYR A 28 7.02 4.56 2.33
CA TYR A 28 6.86 3.34 1.56
C TYR A 28 5.39 2.98 1.45
N VAL A 29 4.99 2.53 0.28
CA VAL A 29 3.60 2.18 -0.03
C VAL A 29 3.52 0.68 -0.19
N ILE A 30 2.56 0.08 0.51
CA ILE A 30 2.26 -1.34 0.36
C ILE A 30 1.03 -1.44 -0.53
N VAL A 31 1.16 -2.13 -1.64
CA VAL A 31 0.11 -2.20 -2.64
C VAL A 31 -0.26 -3.65 -2.95
N LEU A 32 -1.51 -3.84 -3.31
CA LEU A 32 -1.98 -5.08 -3.91
C LEU A 32 -2.02 -4.88 -5.42
N ASP A 33 -1.30 -5.71 -6.14
CA ASP A 33 -1.31 -5.73 -7.59
C ASP A 33 -2.31 -6.80 -8.05
N PHE A 34 -3.45 -6.36 -8.58
CA PHE A 34 -4.49 -7.27 -9.03
C PHE A 34 -4.07 -8.09 -10.24
N ARG A 35 -3.22 -7.55 -11.08
CA ARG A 35 -2.79 -8.21 -12.29
C ARG A 35 -1.88 -9.39 -11.96
N GLU A 36 -0.92 -9.17 -11.07
CA GLU A 36 0.02 -10.21 -10.66
C GLU A 36 -0.45 -10.98 -9.43
N LYS A 37 -1.53 -10.52 -8.79
CA LYS A 37 -2.11 -11.12 -7.58
C LYS A 37 -1.08 -11.25 -6.47
N GLN A 38 -0.36 -10.17 -6.21
CA GLN A 38 0.68 -10.17 -5.18
C GLN A 38 0.74 -8.83 -4.46
N ILE A 39 1.32 -8.86 -3.26
CA ILE A 39 1.57 -7.68 -2.45
C ILE A 39 2.98 -7.19 -2.77
N GLU A 40 3.10 -5.89 -3.04
CA GLU A 40 4.36 -5.27 -3.39
C GLU A 40 4.62 -4.06 -2.50
N ILE A 41 5.90 -3.75 -2.28
CA ILE A 41 6.34 -2.59 -1.51
C ILE A 41 7.14 -1.68 -2.43
N TYR A 42 6.74 -0.39 -2.47
CA TYR A 42 7.42 0.63 -3.27
C TYR A 42 7.73 1.85 -2.43
N HIS A 43 8.86 2.49 -2.70
CA HIS A 43 9.04 3.87 -2.26
C HIS A 43 7.99 4.75 -2.97
N ASN A 44 7.45 5.75 -2.29
CA ASN A 44 6.33 6.52 -2.84
C ASN A 44 6.66 7.18 -4.19
N ILE A 45 7.88 7.67 -4.37
CA ILE A 45 8.28 8.32 -5.63
C ILE A 45 8.25 7.31 -6.78
N ILE A 46 8.75 6.10 -6.55
CA ILE A 46 8.75 5.04 -7.55
C ILE A 46 7.31 4.64 -7.89
N PHE A 47 6.48 4.47 -6.87
CA PHE A 47 5.08 4.12 -7.07
C PHE A 47 4.33 5.17 -7.88
N ILE A 48 4.54 6.45 -7.55
CA ILE A 48 3.90 7.55 -8.29
C ILE A 48 4.31 7.53 -9.76
N ASN A 49 5.60 7.29 -10.04
CA ASN A 49 6.07 7.19 -11.43
C ASN A 49 5.42 6.03 -12.17
N ILE A 50 5.27 4.89 -11.52
CA ILE A 50 4.59 3.73 -12.12
C ILE A 50 3.14 4.10 -12.45
N CYS A 51 2.44 4.75 -11.54
CA CYS A 51 1.05 5.15 -11.75
C CYS A 51 0.89 6.17 -12.87
N LYS A 52 1.87 7.07 -13.04
CA LYS A 52 1.84 8.07 -14.10
C LYS A 52 2.11 7.48 -15.48
N THR A 53 2.93 6.43 -15.55
CA THR A 53 3.32 5.81 -16.81
C THR A 53 2.38 4.67 -17.21
N GLN A 54 1.84 3.95 -16.24
CA GLN A 54 0.92 2.84 -16.49
C GLN A 54 -0.48 3.26 -16.07
N LYS A 55 -1.28 3.69 -17.02
CA LYS A 55 -2.64 4.18 -16.76
C LYS A 55 -3.63 3.02 -16.57
N SER A 56 -3.34 2.10 -15.68
CA SER A 56 -4.23 0.97 -15.42
C SER A 56 -4.65 0.94 -13.96
N ASN A 57 -5.89 0.54 -13.69
CA ASN A 57 -6.44 0.35 -12.35
C ASN A 57 -5.92 -0.96 -11.76
N ARG A 58 -4.62 -1.09 -11.66
CA ARG A 58 -3.93 -2.31 -11.32
C ARG A 58 -3.65 -2.44 -9.84
N PHE A 59 -3.54 -1.31 -9.15
CA PHE A 59 -3.06 -1.28 -7.78
C PHE A 59 -4.09 -0.76 -6.80
N ILE A 60 -4.13 -1.36 -5.61
CA ILE A 60 -4.79 -0.79 -4.46
C ILE A 60 -3.74 -0.58 -3.38
N ILE A 61 -3.69 0.62 -2.81
CA ILE A 61 -2.82 0.90 -1.66
C ILE A 61 -3.50 0.31 -0.43
N ILE A 62 -2.83 -0.64 0.21
CA ILE A 62 -3.34 -1.31 1.40
C ILE A 62 -2.59 -0.94 2.66
N GLY A 63 -1.47 -0.23 2.53
CA GLY A 63 -0.72 0.22 3.70
C GLY A 63 0.31 1.28 3.34
N ILE A 64 0.74 2.03 4.34
CA ILE A 64 1.82 2.99 4.24
C ILE A 64 2.75 2.85 5.44
N ALA A 65 4.04 3.08 5.23
CA ALA A 65 5.06 2.89 6.25
C ALA A 65 6.15 3.95 6.13
N ALA A 66 6.83 4.23 7.23
CA ALA A 66 7.90 5.23 7.28
C ALA A 66 9.21 4.73 6.68
N ASN A 67 9.44 3.41 6.67
CA ASN A 67 10.67 2.81 6.17
C ASN A 67 10.40 1.37 5.75
N LYS A 68 11.42 0.75 5.14
CA LYS A 68 11.29 -0.63 4.64
C LYS A 68 11.01 -1.64 5.75
N GLN A 69 11.65 -1.50 6.88
CA GLN A 69 11.47 -2.43 8.00
C GLN A 69 10.03 -2.42 8.50
N GLU A 70 9.47 -1.23 8.63
CA GLU A 70 8.08 -1.07 9.02
C GLU A 70 7.14 -1.64 7.95
N ALA A 71 7.47 -1.44 6.68
CA ALA A 71 6.68 -1.98 5.57
C ALA A 71 6.68 -3.51 5.59
N PHE A 72 7.82 -4.15 5.80
CA PHE A 72 7.89 -5.61 5.90
C PHE A 72 7.07 -6.14 7.08
N ARG A 73 7.11 -5.43 8.21
CA ARG A 73 6.33 -5.80 9.39
C ARG A 73 4.83 -5.73 9.10
N LEU A 74 4.38 -4.69 8.40
CA LEU A 74 2.99 -4.54 8.03
C LEU A 74 2.56 -5.63 7.03
N VAL A 75 3.40 -5.97 6.07
CA VAL A 75 3.12 -7.06 5.13
C VAL A 75 2.92 -8.37 5.87
N ARG A 76 3.77 -8.64 6.86
CA ARG A 76 3.61 -9.83 7.70
C ARG A 76 2.26 -9.82 8.40
N ASP A 77 1.85 -8.68 8.95
CA ASP A 77 0.57 -8.56 9.63
C ASP A 77 -0.61 -8.77 8.66
N ILE A 78 -0.51 -8.20 7.46
CA ILE A 78 -1.51 -8.37 6.42
C ILE A 78 -1.68 -9.84 6.06
N VAL A 79 -0.57 -10.54 5.83
CA VAL A 79 -0.61 -11.96 5.47
C VAL A 79 -1.19 -12.79 6.59
N GLN A 80 -0.81 -12.51 7.84
CA GLN A 80 -1.36 -13.21 8.99
C GLN A 80 -2.87 -12.99 9.11
N ASP A 81 -3.34 -11.76 8.90
CA ASP A 81 -4.76 -11.45 8.97
C ASP A 81 -5.56 -12.19 7.89
N ILE A 82 -5.01 -12.29 6.69
CA ILE A 82 -5.63 -13.05 5.61
C ILE A 82 -5.75 -14.52 5.99
N TYR A 83 -4.70 -15.11 6.55
CA TYR A 83 -4.73 -16.52 6.97
C TYR A 83 -5.70 -16.78 8.13
N LYS A 84 -5.84 -15.83 9.04
CA LYS A 84 -6.76 -15.97 10.17
C LYS A 84 -8.22 -16.14 9.73
N VAL A 85 -8.57 -15.64 8.58
CA VAL A 85 -9.92 -15.76 8.04
C VAL A 85 -10.18 -17.14 7.43
N GLY A 86 -9.13 -17.97 7.30
CA GLY A 86 -9.27 -19.37 6.88
C GLY A 86 -9.60 -19.59 5.41
N VAL A 87 -9.39 -18.60 4.56
CA VAL A 87 -9.77 -18.64 3.13
C VAL A 87 -8.58 -18.49 2.20
N GLY A 88 -7.37 -18.73 2.68
CA GLY A 88 -6.18 -18.50 1.86
C GLY A 88 -5.99 -17.05 1.54
N LEU A 89 -5.32 -16.77 0.42
CA LEU A 89 -5.05 -15.38 0.01
C LEU A 89 -6.27 -14.81 -0.74
N ASP A 90 -7.29 -14.42 0.02
CA ASP A 90 -8.46 -13.76 -0.55
C ASP A 90 -8.31 -12.25 -0.38
N PHE A 91 -7.79 -11.62 -1.41
CA PHE A 91 -7.54 -10.18 -1.40
C PHE A 91 -8.81 -9.32 -1.46
N SER A 92 -9.95 -9.91 -1.78
CA SER A 92 -11.21 -9.16 -1.84
C SER A 92 -11.62 -8.59 -0.48
N ARG A 93 -11.07 -9.13 0.61
CA ARG A 93 -11.39 -8.68 1.97
C ARG A 93 -10.49 -7.55 2.46
N LEU A 94 -9.46 -7.20 1.71
CA LEU A 94 -8.58 -6.09 2.07
C LEU A 94 -9.23 -4.77 1.64
N SER A 95 -9.36 -3.86 2.61
CA SER A 95 -9.78 -2.50 2.30
C SER A 95 -8.55 -1.67 1.92
N GLY A 96 -8.68 -0.82 0.93
CA GLY A 96 -7.57 -0.03 0.48
C GLY A 96 -7.99 1.18 -0.32
N LEU A 97 -7.00 1.98 -0.74
CA LEU A 97 -7.19 3.14 -1.58
C LEU A 97 -6.93 2.75 -3.03
N GLU A 98 -7.96 2.86 -3.85
CA GLU A 98 -7.82 2.60 -5.27
C GLU A 98 -7.13 3.77 -5.96
N VAL A 99 -6.11 3.45 -6.76
CA VAL A 99 -5.34 4.45 -7.50
C VAL A 99 -5.63 4.29 -8.98
N LYS A 100 -6.10 5.37 -9.58
CA LYS A 100 -6.42 5.39 -11.01
C LYS A 100 -5.38 6.17 -11.80
#